data_20013b0aa0bd06f7e0f9a088aacf94fc
#
_entry.id   20013b0aa0bd06f7e0f9a088aacf94fc
#
_cell.length_a   1.000
_cell.length_b   1.000
_cell.length_c   1.000
_cell.angle_alpha   90.00
_cell.angle_beta   90.00
_cell.angle_gamma   90.00
#
_symmetry.space_group_name_H-M   'P 1'
#
loop_
_entity.id
_entity.type
_entity.pdbx_description
1 polymer ?
#
loop_
_entity_poly.entity_id
_entity_poly.type
_entity_poly.pdbx_seq_one_letter_code
_entity_poly.pdbx_strand_id
1 'polypeptide(L)'
;MNNLLQYPGDSAVQKFQREVVFKAMHRFAAELRKHDIDTKISNQITERGSLRLEVSHGDEIDFAYEVRMRSHPMPDESLARKAIGELNQEELFYRAEVHLVEGGQDYDIMGWSEEQVVVDMLNQYENHLHFLHTVR
;
A
#
# COMPACT_ATOMS: atom_id res chain seq x y z
N MET A 1 17.81 -12.47 11.96
CA MET A 1 16.40 -12.28 12.21
C MET A 1 15.79 -11.12 11.50
N ASN A 2 16.51 -10.03 11.39
CA ASN A 2 16.01 -8.86 10.70
C ASN A 2 15.89 -9.06 9.19
N ASN A 3 16.55 -10.06 8.64
CA ASN A 3 16.55 -10.30 7.20
C ASN A 3 15.17 -10.65 6.65
N LEU A 4 14.36 -11.34 7.44
CA LEU A 4 13.01 -11.72 7.00
C LEU A 4 12.09 -10.50 6.89
N LEU A 5 12.29 -9.50 7.78
CA LEU A 5 11.52 -8.25 7.72
C LEU A 5 12.09 -7.31 6.68
N GLN A 6 13.41 -7.38 6.43
CA GLN A 6 14.08 -6.51 5.48
C GLN A 6 13.80 -6.91 4.02
N TYR A 7 13.72 -8.22 3.77
CA TYR A 7 13.48 -8.74 2.41
C TYR A 7 12.31 -9.73 2.44
N PRO A 8 11.08 -9.23 2.66
CA PRO A 8 9.93 -10.11 2.81
C PRO A 8 9.54 -10.78 1.50
N GLY A 9 8.98 -12.00 1.63
CA GLY A 9 8.38 -12.68 0.50
C GLY A 9 6.95 -12.19 0.26
N ASP A 10 6.32 -12.71 -0.78
CA ASP A 10 4.96 -12.32 -1.16
C ASP A 10 3.94 -12.64 -0.05
N SER A 11 4.08 -13.78 0.62
CA SER A 11 3.15 -14.15 1.69
C SER A 11 3.23 -13.20 2.88
N ALA A 12 4.43 -12.68 3.18
CA ALA A 12 4.59 -11.71 4.26
C ALA A 12 3.89 -10.40 3.91
N VAL A 13 3.97 -9.97 2.66
CA VAL A 13 3.28 -8.76 2.21
C VAL A 13 1.77 -8.96 2.23
N GLN A 14 1.28 -10.10 1.77
CA GLN A 14 -0.15 -10.40 1.82
C GLN A 14 -0.67 -10.41 3.25
N LYS A 15 0.10 -10.97 4.17
CA LYS A 15 -0.27 -10.97 5.59
C LYS A 15 -0.35 -9.54 6.13
N PHE A 16 0.63 -8.71 5.80
CA PHE A 16 0.63 -7.30 6.18
C PHE A 16 -0.60 -6.58 5.62
N GLN A 17 -0.93 -6.81 4.35
CA GLN A 17 -2.11 -6.21 3.74
C GLN A 17 -3.40 -6.64 4.46
N ARG A 18 -3.54 -7.93 4.77
CA ARG A 18 -4.75 -8.42 5.45
C ARG A 18 -4.85 -7.97 6.90
N GLU A 19 -3.75 -8.02 7.63
CA GLU A 19 -3.79 -7.80 9.08
C GLU A 19 -3.61 -6.34 9.48
N VAL A 20 -2.94 -5.54 8.67
CA VAL A 20 -2.65 -4.15 8.99
C VAL A 20 -3.42 -3.20 8.09
N VAL A 21 -3.18 -3.29 6.77
CA VAL A 21 -3.72 -2.31 5.83
C VAL A 21 -5.24 -2.39 5.72
N PHE A 22 -5.77 -3.61 5.61
CA PHE A 22 -7.22 -3.79 5.49
C PHE A 22 -7.96 -3.24 6.71
N LYS A 23 -7.44 -3.51 7.90
CA LYS A 23 -8.02 -2.98 9.14
C LYS A 23 -7.92 -1.47 9.20
N ALA A 24 -6.79 -0.91 8.77
CA ALA A 24 -6.62 0.54 8.72
C ALA A 24 -7.63 1.18 7.77
N MET A 25 -7.84 0.58 6.61
CA MET A 25 -8.82 1.08 5.65
C MET A 25 -10.23 1.06 6.21
N HIS A 26 -10.60 -0.01 6.94
CA HIS A 26 -11.91 -0.08 7.56
C HIS A 26 -12.09 0.99 8.64
N ARG A 27 -11.05 1.26 9.42
CA ARG A 27 -11.10 2.31 10.44
C ARG A 27 -11.28 3.69 9.79
N PHE A 28 -10.52 3.95 8.73
CA PHE A 28 -10.61 5.22 8.01
C PHE A 28 -12.00 5.37 7.37
N ALA A 29 -12.50 4.32 6.73
CA ALA A 29 -13.82 4.33 6.12
C ALA A 29 -14.92 4.57 7.15
N ALA A 30 -14.80 3.97 8.34
CA ALA A 30 -15.78 4.17 9.40
C ALA A 30 -15.82 5.63 9.85
N GLU A 31 -14.66 6.29 9.95
CA GLU A 31 -14.62 7.70 10.30
C GLU A 31 -15.28 8.57 9.25
N LEU A 32 -15.00 8.32 7.96
CA LEU A 32 -15.62 9.09 6.88
C LEU A 32 -17.12 8.87 6.83
N ARG A 33 -17.58 7.66 7.11
CA ARG A 33 -19.01 7.33 7.11
C ARG A 33 -19.79 8.11 8.16
N LYS A 34 -19.14 8.46 9.28
CA LYS A 34 -19.76 9.32 10.30
C LYS A 34 -20.06 10.71 9.78
N HIS A 35 -19.42 11.13 8.69
CA HIS A 35 -19.61 12.42 8.07
C HIS A 35 -20.36 12.30 6.74
N ASP A 36 -21.05 11.18 6.54
CA ASP A 36 -21.84 10.89 5.34
C ASP A 36 -20.99 10.90 4.06
N ILE A 37 -19.76 10.47 4.16
CA ILE A 37 -18.85 10.36 3.02
C ILE A 37 -18.77 8.90 2.60
N ASP A 38 -19.04 8.63 1.33
CA ASP A 38 -19.06 7.27 0.80
C ASP A 38 -17.66 6.76 0.52
N THR A 39 -17.43 5.52 0.94
CA THR A 39 -16.16 4.85 0.71
C THR A 39 -16.40 3.45 0.16
N LYS A 40 -15.41 2.95 -0.57
CA LYS A 40 -15.44 1.60 -1.09
C LYS A 40 -14.05 0.99 -0.92
N ILE A 41 -14.00 -0.24 -0.42
CA ILE A 41 -12.74 -0.98 -0.29
C ILE A 41 -12.80 -2.17 -1.23
N SER A 42 -11.82 -2.26 -2.13
CA SER A 42 -11.67 -3.37 -3.05
C SER A 42 -10.52 -4.25 -2.58
N ASN A 43 -10.83 -5.48 -2.20
CA ASN A 43 -9.85 -6.43 -1.69
C ASN A 43 -9.48 -7.39 -2.81
N GLN A 44 -8.31 -7.22 -3.38
CA GLN A 44 -7.77 -8.09 -4.41
C GLN A 44 -6.38 -8.59 -4.01
N ILE A 45 -6.20 -8.83 -2.70
CA ILE A 45 -4.91 -9.26 -2.16
C ILE A 45 -4.48 -10.58 -2.80
N THR A 46 -5.38 -11.56 -2.84
CA THR A 46 -5.07 -12.90 -3.34
C THR A 46 -4.88 -12.90 -4.86
N GLU A 47 -5.72 -12.18 -5.57
CA GLU A 47 -5.73 -12.20 -7.05
C GLU A 47 -4.65 -11.32 -7.66
N ARG A 48 -4.42 -10.14 -7.08
CA ARG A 48 -3.54 -9.14 -7.67
C ARG A 48 -2.54 -8.53 -6.71
N GLY A 49 -2.57 -8.95 -5.45
CA GLY A 49 -1.70 -8.38 -4.44
C GLY A 49 -2.01 -6.92 -4.12
N SER A 50 -3.28 -6.52 -4.23
CA SER A 50 -3.65 -5.12 -4.03
C SER A 50 -4.87 -4.94 -3.14
N LEU A 51 -4.87 -3.82 -2.40
CA LEU A 51 -6.01 -3.33 -1.63
C LEU A 51 -6.21 -1.87 -2.03
N ARG A 52 -7.44 -1.48 -2.26
CA ARG A 52 -7.74 -0.12 -2.69
C ARG A 52 -8.92 0.44 -1.91
N LEU A 53 -8.74 1.62 -1.35
CA LEU A 53 -9.81 2.38 -0.73
C LEU A 53 -10.12 3.57 -1.64
N GLU A 54 -11.40 3.76 -1.94
CA GLU A 54 -11.87 4.89 -2.74
C GLU A 54 -12.84 5.73 -1.92
N VAL A 55 -12.70 7.04 -2.02
CA VAL A 55 -13.68 7.99 -1.49
C VAL A 55 -14.40 8.59 -2.67
N SER A 56 -15.72 8.49 -2.68
CA SER A 56 -16.51 8.95 -3.82
C SER A 56 -17.50 10.03 -3.43
N HIS A 57 -17.83 10.84 -4.42
CA HIS A 57 -18.86 11.88 -4.31
C HIS A 57 -19.76 11.72 -5.52
N GLY A 58 -20.98 11.18 -5.29
CA GLY A 58 -21.84 10.78 -6.39
C GLY A 58 -21.18 9.67 -7.21
N ASP A 59 -21.07 9.88 -8.50
CA ASP A 59 -20.46 8.91 -9.41
C ASP A 59 -18.96 9.14 -9.61
N GLU A 60 -18.41 10.16 -8.99
CA GLU A 60 -17.00 10.51 -9.15
C GLU A 60 -16.17 9.98 -7.99
N ILE A 61 -14.98 9.49 -8.32
CA ILE A 61 -14.00 9.08 -7.31
C ILE A 61 -13.14 10.30 -7.00
N ASP A 62 -13.26 10.79 -5.77
CA ASP A 62 -12.51 11.97 -5.34
C ASP A 62 -11.08 11.64 -4.91
N PHE A 63 -10.91 10.46 -4.31
CA PHE A 63 -9.63 10.10 -3.71
C PHE A 63 -9.49 8.59 -3.74
N ALA A 64 -8.31 8.10 -4.01
CA ALA A 64 -8.04 6.67 -3.95
C ALA A 64 -6.66 6.42 -3.36
N TYR A 65 -6.61 5.47 -2.44
CA TYR A 65 -5.41 5.05 -1.73
C TYR A 65 -5.26 3.56 -1.98
N GLU A 66 -4.27 3.19 -2.77
CA GLU A 66 -4.08 1.80 -3.13
C GLU A 66 -2.76 1.28 -2.57
N VAL A 67 -2.79 0.12 -1.93
CA VAL A 67 -1.58 -0.54 -1.44
C VAL A 67 -1.32 -1.74 -2.33
N ARG A 68 -0.21 -1.70 -3.06
CA ARG A 68 0.18 -2.72 -4.03
C ARG A 68 1.36 -3.52 -3.53
N MET A 69 1.33 -4.82 -3.79
CA MET A 69 2.51 -5.64 -3.60
C MET A 69 3.43 -5.45 -4.81
N ARG A 70 4.66 -5.00 -4.56
CA ARG A 70 5.63 -4.74 -5.62
C ARG A 70 6.86 -5.60 -5.40
N SER A 71 7.37 -6.18 -6.47
CA SER A 71 8.59 -6.97 -6.41
C SER A 71 9.80 -6.11 -6.73
N HIS A 72 10.90 -6.43 -6.07
CA HIS A 72 12.17 -5.75 -6.26
C HIS A 72 13.29 -6.79 -6.33
N PRO A 73 14.35 -6.53 -7.10
CA PRO A 73 15.49 -7.45 -7.14
C PRO A 73 16.23 -7.45 -5.80
N MET A 74 16.76 -8.61 -5.44
CA MET A 74 17.55 -8.72 -4.24
C MET A 74 18.81 -7.86 -4.34
N PRO A 75 19.31 -7.34 -3.21
CA PRO A 75 20.47 -6.47 -3.24
C PRO A 75 21.77 -7.21 -3.59
N ASP A 76 22.85 -6.44 -3.75
CA ASP A 76 24.14 -6.89 -4.28
C ASP A 76 24.70 -8.18 -3.70
N GLU A 77 24.46 -8.44 -2.44
CA GLU A 77 24.93 -9.66 -1.79
C GLU A 77 24.38 -10.92 -2.47
N SER A 78 23.10 -10.86 -2.86
CA SER A 78 22.46 -11.95 -3.57
C SER A 78 22.95 -12.03 -4.99
N LEU A 79 23.28 -10.89 -5.60
CA LEU A 79 23.85 -10.86 -6.94
C LEU A 79 25.25 -11.52 -6.95
N ALA A 80 26.03 -11.33 -5.88
CA ALA A 80 27.33 -11.97 -5.77
C ALA A 80 27.20 -13.49 -5.76
N ARG A 81 26.20 -14.02 -5.06
CA ARG A 81 25.94 -15.47 -5.07
C ARG A 81 25.51 -15.97 -6.43
N LYS A 82 24.73 -15.19 -7.15
CA LYS A 82 24.35 -15.52 -8.52
C LYS A 82 25.56 -15.58 -9.43
N ALA A 83 26.48 -14.68 -9.24
CA ALA A 83 27.70 -14.62 -10.05
C ALA A 83 28.56 -15.86 -9.93
N ILE A 84 28.53 -16.53 -8.78
CA ILE A 84 29.31 -17.75 -8.59
C ILE A 84 28.47 -19.01 -8.90
N GLY A 85 27.30 -18.84 -9.50
CA GLY A 85 26.52 -19.96 -10.01
C GLY A 85 25.63 -20.68 -9.02
N GLU A 86 25.45 -20.15 -7.84
CA GLU A 86 24.59 -20.78 -6.83
C GLU A 86 23.11 -20.65 -7.14
N LEU A 87 22.74 -19.62 -7.90
CA LEU A 87 21.35 -19.32 -8.17
C LEU A 87 21.13 -19.23 -9.67
N ASN A 88 20.13 -19.95 -10.15
CA ASN A 88 19.76 -19.97 -11.57
C ASN A 88 18.54 -19.13 -11.87
N GLN A 89 17.89 -18.60 -10.84
CA GLN A 89 16.68 -17.82 -10.99
C GLN A 89 16.87 -16.44 -10.37
N GLU A 90 16.16 -15.47 -10.94
CA GLU A 90 16.14 -14.15 -10.37
C GLU A 90 15.46 -14.20 -9.00
N GLU A 91 16.14 -13.71 -7.98
CA GLU A 91 15.57 -13.60 -6.66
C GLU A 91 14.92 -12.25 -6.47
N LEU A 92 13.72 -12.27 -5.90
CA LEU A 92 12.93 -11.08 -5.66
C LEU A 92 12.55 -10.99 -4.20
N PHE A 93 12.46 -9.78 -3.69
CA PHE A 93 11.74 -9.54 -2.45
C PHE A 93 10.54 -8.64 -2.77
N TYR A 94 9.63 -8.50 -1.81
CA TYR A 94 8.37 -7.83 -2.06
C TYR A 94 8.12 -6.75 -1.00
N ARG A 95 7.46 -5.70 -1.42
CA ARG A 95 7.09 -4.59 -0.54
C ARG A 95 5.63 -4.24 -0.74
N ALA A 96 5.05 -3.60 0.28
CA ALA A 96 3.72 -3.01 0.18
C ALA A 96 3.90 -1.52 -0.08
N GLU A 97 3.50 -1.06 -1.27
CA GLU A 97 3.71 0.33 -1.67
C GLU A 97 2.39 1.03 -1.92
N VAL A 98 2.31 2.27 -1.48
CA VAL A 98 1.15 3.11 -1.68
C VAL A 98 1.23 3.77 -3.04
N HIS A 99 0.13 3.68 -3.78
CA HIS A 99 -0.06 4.37 -5.05
C HIS A 99 -1.28 5.28 -4.92
N LEU A 100 -1.08 6.56 -5.23
CA LEU A 100 -2.14 7.55 -5.21
C LEU A 100 -2.51 7.92 -6.63
N VAL A 101 -3.80 7.87 -6.94
CA VAL A 101 -4.30 8.19 -8.28
C VAL A 101 -4.02 9.65 -8.64
N GLU A 102 -4.02 10.53 -7.65
CA GLU A 102 -3.79 11.95 -7.84
C GLU A 102 -2.37 12.30 -8.25
N GLY A 103 -1.51 11.31 -8.26
CA GLY A 103 -0.11 11.50 -8.63
C GLY A 103 0.81 11.41 -7.43
N GLY A 104 2.06 11.75 -7.68
CA GLY A 104 3.09 11.57 -6.67
C GLY A 104 3.84 10.27 -6.89
N GLN A 105 4.89 10.09 -6.14
CA GLN A 105 5.74 8.92 -6.23
C GLN A 105 5.24 7.85 -5.25
N ASP A 106 5.19 6.61 -5.71
CA ASP A 106 4.83 5.48 -4.84
C ASP A 106 5.85 5.36 -3.71
N TYR A 107 5.38 4.92 -2.55
CA TYR A 107 6.27 4.80 -1.38
C TYR A 107 5.95 3.54 -0.58
N ASP A 108 6.98 3.01 0.05
CA ASP A 108 6.92 1.77 0.81
C ASP A 108 6.37 2.00 2.22
N ILE A 109 5.38 1.19 2.61
CA ILE A 109 4.82 1.22 3.95
C ILE A 109 4.97 -0.12 4.67
N MET A 110 5.74 -1.04 4.10
CA MET A 110 5.90 -2.36 4.69
C MET A 110 6.42 -2.25 6.12
N GLY A 111 5.75 -2.93 7.05
CA GLY A 111 6.15 -2.91 8.46
C GLY A 111 5.51 -1.81 9.28
N TRP A 112 4.72 -0.94 8.67
CA TRP A 112 4.02 0.11 9.42
C TRP A 112 2.95 -0.50 10.32
N SER A 113 2.59 0.21 11.39
CA SER A 113 1.48 -0.18 12.24
C SER A 113 0.16 0.23 11.60
N GLU A 114 -0.93 -0.37 12.09
CA GLU A 114 -2.27 0.01 11.66
C GLU A 114 -2.50 1.51 11.86
N GLU A 115 -2.06 2.03 13.00
CA GLU A 115 -2.20 3.46 13.32
C GLU A 115 -1.46 4.34 12.34
N GLN A 116 -0.24 3.96 11.98
CA GLN A 116 0.56 4.72 11.01
C GLN A 116 -0.11 4.75 9.63
N VAL A 117 -0.73 3.66 9.22
CA VAL A 117 -1.42 3.60 7.94
C VAL A 117 -2.67 4.49 7.98
N VAL A 118 -3.44 4.45 9.07
CA VAL A 118 -4.61 5.32 9.22
C VAL A 118 -4.21 6.79 9.13
N VAL A 119 -3.15 7.18 9.84
CA VAL A 119 -2.67 8.56 9.84
C VAL A 119 -2.21 8.97 8.44
N ASP A 120 -1.55 8.07 7.73
CA ASP A 120 -1.11 8.36 6.37
C ASP A 120 -2.29 8.57 5.42
N MET A 121 -3.29 7.71 5.50
CA MET A 121 -4.50 7.88 4.68
C MET A 121 -5.18 9.21 4.96
N LEU A 122 -5.27 9.57 6.24
CA LEU A 122 -5.87 10.83 6.62
C LEU A 122 -5.08 12.02 6.08
N ASN A 123 -3.76 11.98 6.20
CA ASN A 123 -2.90 13.05 5.70
C ASN A 123 -3.01 13.19 4.18
N GLN A 124 -3.00 12.08 3.46
CA GLN A 124 -3.12 12.13 2.00
C GLN A 124 -4.49 12.64 1.57
N TYR A 125 -5.54 12.23 2.27
CA TYR A 125 -6.88 12.68 1.98
C TYR A 125 -7.04 14.17 2.24
N GLU A 126 -6.53 14.66 3.36
CA GLU A 126 -6.57 16.08 3.69
C GLU A 126 -5.77 16.92 2.69
N ASN A 127 -4.61 16.43 2.27
CA ASN A 127 -3.81 17.11 1.25
C ASN A 127 -4.56 17.21 -0.07
N HIS A 128 -5.27 16.14 -0.43
CA HIS A 128 -6.06 16.11 -1.65
C HIS A 128 -7.23 17.11 -1.58
N LEU A 129 -7.92 17.17 -0.45
CA LEU A 129 -9.01 18.14 -0.25
C LEU A 129 -8.48 19.57 -0.32
N HIS A 130 -7.33 19.82 0.28
CA HIS A 130 -6.71 21.14 0.21
C HIS A 130 -6.38 21.53 -1.22
N PHE A 131 -5.83 20.58 -1.99
CA PHE A 131 -5.55 20.80 -3.40
C PHE A 131 -6.81 21.16 -4.19
N LEU A 132 -7.88 20.42 -3.98
CA LEU A 132 -9.16 20.69 -4.67
C LEU A 132 -9.68 22.09 -4.34
N HIS A 133 -9.59 22.51 -3.08
CA HIS A 133 -10.03 23.84 -2.67
C HIS A 133 -9.15 24.94 -3.29
N THR A 134 -7.88 24.67 -3.47
CA THR A 134 -6.93 25.64 -4.02
C THR A 134 -7.13 25.83 -5.52
N VAL A 135 -7.46 24.74 -6.23
CA VAL A 135 -7.59 24.76 -7.68
C VAL A 135 -8.95 25.32 -8.12
N ARG A 136 -9.94 25.20 -7.27
CA ARG A 136 -11.27 25.72 -7.55
C ARG A 136 -11.40 27.17 -7.10
#